data_75c6fc98def2de40fd5c944e44b9a7ba
#
_entry.id   75c6fc98def2de40fd5c944e44b9a7ba
#
_cell.length_a   1.000
_cell.length_b   1.000
_cell.length_c   1.000
_cell.angle_alpha   90.00
_cell.angle_beta   90.00
_cell.angle_gamma   90.00
#
_symmetry.space_group_name_H-M   'P 1'
#
loop_
_entity.id
_entity.type
_entity.pdbx_description
1 polymer ?
#
loop_
_entity_poly.entity_id
_entity_poly.type
_entity_poly.pdbx_seq_one_letter_code
_entity_poly.pdbx_strand_id
1 'polypeptide(L)'
;GADRSLVLMEKKWYVIHTYSGYENKVKANLEKRVASMNMEDKIFDVLVPMEDEVEIKDGKRRIAKRKIFPGYVLVEMVLTDDSWYVVRNTPGVTSFVGSGTKPIPLMSDEVENIMCKMGLTEAPIKIDADIGESVRVIAGPFENFIGSVEEIYPEKSKLKVLVSMFGRETPVELEFTQVEKL
;
A
#
# COMPACT_ATOMS: atom_id res chain seq x y z
N GLY A 1 -19.43 25.88 15.62
CA GLY A 1 -18.94 25.21 16.67
C GLY A 1 -17.64 24.46 16.56
N ALA A 2 -17.12 24.11 17.72
CA ALA A 2 -15.87 23.36 17.84
C ALA A 2 -15.93 22.01 17.12
N ASP A 3 -17.10 21.41 17.02
CA ASP A 3 -17.29 20.11 16.40
C ASP A 3 -17.00 20.10 14.88
N ARG A 4 -17.32 21.21 14.22
CA ARG A 4 -17.02 21.36 12.80
C ARG A 4 -15.52 21.41 12.53
N SER A 5 -14.78 22.09 13.41
CA SER A 5 -13.33 22.17 13.30
C SER A 5 -12.68 20.80 13.43
N LEU A 6 -13.17 19.94 14.33
CA LEU A 6 -12.67 18.58 14.52
C LEU A 6 -12.99 17.69 13.32
N VAL A 7 -14.18 17.81 12.74
CA VAL A 7 -14.56 17.03 11.56
C VAL A 7 -13.76 17.43 10.32
N LEU A 8 -13.48 18.74 10.18
CA LEU A 8 -12.67 19.23 9.06
C LEU A 8 -11.18 18.96 9.23
N MET A 9 -10.76 18.63 10.44
CA MET A 9 -9.36 18.35 10.77
C MET A 9 -9.02 16.86 10.76
N GLU A 10 -9.59 16.12 9.83
CA GLU A 10 -9.24 14.72 9.66
C GLU A 10 -7.84 14.54 9.09
N LYS A 11 -7.11 13.62 9.70
CA LYS A 11 -5.80 13.19 9.26
C LYS A 11 -5.93 12.40 7.96
N LYS A 12 -5.27 12.86 6.90
CA LYS A 12 -5.30 12.22 5.59
C LYS A 12 -3.91 12.19 4.97
N TRP A 13 -3.73 11.32 4.01
CA TRP A 13 -2.50 11.24 3.25
C TRP A 13 -2.58 12.14 2.02
N TYR A 14 -1.56 12.98 1.86
CA TYR A 14 -1.40 13.87 0.71
C TYR A 14 -0.11 13.52 -0.02
N VAL A 15 -0.10 13.77 -1.31
CA VAL A 15 1.08 13.58 -2.14
C VAL A 15 1.70 14.94 -2.43
N ILE A 16 3.00 15.06 -2.20
CA ILE A 16 3.77 16.24 -2.60
C ILE A 16 4.73 15.87 -3.70
N HIS A 17 4.88 16.78 -4.66
CA HIS A 17 5.84 16.65 -5.75
C HIS A 17 7.15 17.30 -5.34
N THR A 18 8.26 16.60 -5.58
CA THR A 18 9.61 17.07 -5.26
C THR A 18 10.48 17.00 -6.49
N TYR A 19 11.66 17.61 -6.43
CA TYR A 19 12.66 17.39 -7.44
C TYR A 19 13.15 15.94 -7.36
N SER A 20 13.35 15.33 -8.51
CA SER A 20 13.84 13.95 -8.58
C SER A 20 15.20 13.81 -7.88
N GLY A 21 15.29 12.81 -6.99
CA GLY A 21 16.48 12.60 -6.17
C GLY A 21 16.47 13.33 -4.82
N TYR A 22 15.50 14.22 -4.59
CA TYR A 22 15.41 14.99 -3.35
C TYR A 22 14.41 14.42 -2.34
N GLU A 23 13.80 13.30 -2.62
CA GLU A 23 12.72 12.73 -1.79
C GLU A 23 13.16 12.51 -0.34
N ASN A 24 14.33 11.92 -0.14
CA ASN A 24 14.86 11.67 1.21
C ASN A 24 15.26 12.97 1.91
N LYS A 25 15.78 13.94 1.18
CA LYS A 25 16.12 15.25 1.73
C LYS A 25 14.86 16.00 2.16
N VAL A 26 13.81 15.92 1.36
CA VAL A 26 12.50 16.52 1.69
C VAL A 26 11.96 15.89 2.95
N LYS A 27 11.99 14.57 3.07
CA LYS A 27 11.56 13.87 4.27
C LYS A 27 12.32 14.36 5.50
N ALA A 28 13.63 14.39 5.45
CA ALA A 28 14.47 14.83 6.56
C ALA A 28 14.21 16.30 6.92
N ASN A 29 14.15 17.17 5.92
CA ASN A 29 13.88 18.60 6.12
C ASN A 29 12.50 18.82 6.72
N LEU A 30 11.49 18.11 6.22
CA LEU A 30 10.13 18.24 6.71
C LEU A 30 10.01 17.77 8.17
N GLU A 31 10.62 16.65 8.50
CA GLU A 31 10.64 16.14 9.88
C GLU A 31 11.28 17.15 10.84
N LYS A 32 12.38 17.79 10.43
CA LYS A 32 13.03 18.83 11.22
C LYS A 32 12.13 20.06 11.40
N ARG A 33 11.46 20.48 10.34
CA ARG A 33 10.54 21.64 10.40
C ARG A 33 9.34 21.35 11.29
N VAL A 34 8.79 20.14 11.22
CA VAL A 34 7.69 19.70 12.08
C VAL A 34 8.10 19.81 13.54
N ALA A 35 9.28 19.33 13.89
CA ALA A 35 9.79 19.40 15.25
C ALA A 35 10.07 20.86 15.70
N SER A 36 10.71 21.65 14.84
CA SER A 36 11.10 23.03 15.19
C SER A 36 9.92 23.99 15.23
N MET A 37 8.85 23.72 14.48
CA MET A 37 7.67 24.58 14.40
C MET A 37 6.48 24.03 15.20
N ASN A 38 6.68 22.98 15.98
CA ASN A 38 5.64 22.34 16.80
C ASN A 38 4.41 21.92 15.98
N MET A 39 4.66 21.28 14.85
CA MET A 39 3.60 20.82 13.93
C MET A 39 3.30 19.32 14.07
N GLU A 40 3.79 18.67 15.14
CA GLU A 40 3.59 17.23 15.37
C GLU A 40 2.10 16.87 15.53
N ASP A 41 1.29 17.82 15.92
CA ASP A 41 -0.16 17.67 16.05
C ASP A 41 -0.91 17.79 14.71
N LYS A 42 -0.22 18.21 13.67
CA LYS A 42 -0.82 18.42 12.34
C LYS A 42 -0.13 17.60 11.23
N ILE A 43 1.15 17.35 11.36
CA ILE A 43 1.93 16.54 10.41
C ILE A 43 2.45 15.34 11.17
N PHE A 44 1.97 14.15 10.82
CA PHE A 44 2.17 12.92 11.62
C PHE A 44 3.24 12.01 11.04
N ASP A 45 3.28 11.89 9.72
CA ASP A 45 4.21 10.96 9.08
C ASP A 45 4.60 11.45 7.69
N VAL A 46 5.79 11.09 7.26
CA VAL A 46 6.32 11.40 5.93
C VAL A 46 6.94 10.12 5.37
N LEU A 47 6.44 9.68 4.24
CA LEU A 47 6.91 8.44 3.61
C LEU A 47 7.42 8.71 2.20
N VAL A 48 8.58 8.11 1.89
CA VAL A 48 9.08 8.04 0.52
C VAL A 48 8.68 6.67 -0.02
N PRO A 49 7.80 6.60 -1.03
CA PRO A 49 7.32 5.32 -1.55
C PRO A 49 8.44 4.52 -2.20
N MET A 50 8.79 3.40 -1.60
CA MET A 50 9.82 2.48 -2.10
C MET A 50 9.33 1.04 -2.01
N GLU A 51 9.76 0.22 -2.93
CA GLU A 51 9.53 -1.22 -2.89
C GLU A 51 10.84 -1.98 -3.00
N ASP A 52 10.85 -3.19 -2.48
CA ASP A 52 12.00 -4.06 -2.60
C ASP A 52 11.99 -4.73 -3.97
N GLU A 53 13.10 -4.61 -4.70
CA GLU A 53 13.29 -5.26 -5.98
C GLU A 53 14.40 -6.30 -5.85
N VAL A 54 14.14 -7.51 -6.33
CA VAL A 54 15.15 -8.57 -6.32
C VAL A 54 15.98 -8.45 -7.58
N GLU A 55 17.25 -8.12 -7.42
CA GLU A 55 18.22 -8.07 -8.51
C GLU A 55 19.12 -9.31 -8.47
N ILE A 56 19.37 -9.89 -9.62
CA ILE A 56 20.37 -10.96 -9.78
C ILE A 56 21.59 -10.35 -10.43
N LYS A 57 22.66 -10.21 -9.65
CA LYS A 57 23.93 -9.66 -10.12
C LYS A 57 25.04 -10.61 -9.76
N ASP A 58 25.80 -11.04 -10.77
CA ASP A 58 26.93 -12.00 -10.63
C ASP A 58 26.49 -13.32 -9.97
N GLY A 59 25.30 -13.79 -10.28
CA GLY A 59 24.74 -15.01 -9.71
C GLY A 59 24.28 -14.91 -8.26
N LYS A 60 24.32 -13.72 -7.70
CA LYS A 60 23.87 -13.45 -6.32
C LYS A 60 22.57 -12.66 -6.31
N ARG A 61 21.67 -13.06 -5.42
CA ARG A 61 20.45 -12.31 -5.16
C ARG A 61 20.76 -11.12 -4.28
N ARG A 62 20.35 -9.93 -4.74
CA ARG A 62 20.40 -8.71 -3.95
C ARG A 62 19.00 -8.11 -3.84
N ILE A 63 18.67 -7.62 -2.67
CA ILE A 63 17.46 -6.84 -2.48
C ILE A 63 17.85 -5.37 -2.57
N ALA A 64 17.40 -4.69 -3.63
CA ALA A 64 17.58 -3.27 -3.82
C ALA A 64 16.26 -2.55 -3.60
N LYS A 65 16.29 -1.36 -3.01
CA LYS A 65 15.10 -0.54 -2.86
C LYS A 65 14.92 0.34 -4.09
N ARG A 66 13.75 0.23 -4.68
CA ARG A 66 13.35 1.00 -5.85
C ARG A 66 12.27 1.99 -5.46
N LYS A 67 12.34 3.22 -5.95
CA LYS A 67 11.28 4.20 -5.76
C LYS A 67 10.08 3.84 -6.61
N ILE A 68 8.91 3.72 -5.97
CA ILE A 68 7.65 3.41 -6.66
C ILE A 68 7.23 4.62 -7.49
N PHE A 69 7.31 5.81 -6.89
CA PHE A 69 6.97 7.08 -7.55
C PHE A 69 8.10 8.07 -7.39
N PRO A 70 9.10 8.08 -8.30
CA PRO A 70 10.19 9.05 -8.23
C PRO A 70 9.67 10.50 -8.30
N GLY A 71 10.16 11.35 -7.42
CA GLY A 71 9.73 12.74 -7.35
C GLY A 71 8.46 12.98 -6.54
N TYR A 72 7.98 11.97 -5.81
CA TYR A 72 6.78 12.08 -4.98
C TYR A 72 7.06 11.61 -3.56
N VAL A 73 6.45 12.30 -2.60
CA VAL A 73 6.54 11.96 -1.17
C VAL A 73 5.13 11.99 -0.61
N LEU A 74 4.82 11.04 0.26
CA LEU A 74 3.53 10.96 0.95
C LEU A 74 3.63 11.58 2.32
N VAL A 75 2.66 12.43 2.67
CA VAL A 75 2.59 13.09 3.98
C VAL A 75 1.24 12.82 4.61
N GLU A 76 1.24 12.24 5.80
CA GLU A 76 0.04 12.10 6.61
C GLU A 76 -0.11 13.34 7.49
N MET A 77 -1.13 14.12 7.23
CA MET A 77 -1.30 15.42 7.89
C MET A 77 -2.76 15.84 7.96
N VAL A 78 -3.01 16.76 8.87
CA VAL A 78 -4.24 17.54 8.87
C VAL A 78 -3.98 18.79 8.04
N LEU A 79 -4.73 18.99 6.98
CA LEU A 79 -4.54 20.14 6.09
C LEU A 79 -5.11 21.41 6.69
N THR A 80 -4.21 22.30 7.07
CA THR A 80 -4.54 23.67 7.52
C THR A 80 -3.65 24.65 6.75
N ASP A 81 -3.94 25.93 6.84
CA ASP A 81 -3.09 26.94 6.20
C ASP A 81 -1.65 26.86 6.72
N ASP A 82 -1.48 26.64 8.01
CA ASP A 82 -0.16 26.52 8.64
C ASP A 82 0.59 25.25 8.18
N SER A 83 -0.07 24.11 8.21
CA SER A 83 0.56 22.86 7.80
C SER A 83 0.87 22.87 6.30
N TRP A 84 -0.03 23.36 5.49
CA TRP A 84 0.19 23.54 4.05
C TRP A 84 1.42 24.41 3.79
N TYR A 85 1.51 25.53 4.48
CA TYR A 85 2.63 26.46 4.33
C TYR A 85 3.98 25.81 4.71
N VAL A 86 4.02 25.10 5.82
CA VAL A 86 5.24 24.40 6.28
C VAL A 86 5.70 23.38 5.26
N VAL A 87 4.80 22.55 4.76
CA VAL A 87 5.12 21.52 3.78
C VAL A 87 5.53 22.16 2.45
N ARG A 88 4.74 23.11 1.98
CA ARG A 88 4.97 23.76 0.67
C ARG A 88 6.31 24.49 0.60
N ASN A 89 6.76 25.05 1.71
CA ASN A 89 8.00 25.82 1.78
C ASN A 89 9.21 24.98 2.22
N THR A 90 9.04 23.68 2.37
CA THR A 90 10.16 22.80 2.65
C THR A 90 11.10 22.72 1.43
N PRO A 91 12.43 22.88 1.60
CA PRO A 91 13.35 22.81 0.48
C PRO A 91 13.24 21.49 -0.27
N GLY A 92 13.14 21.57 -1.60
CA GLY A 92 12.98 20.41 -2.48
C GLY A 92 11.54 20.11 -2.87
N VAL A 93 10.56 20.66 -2.17
CA VAL A 93 9.13 20.52 -2.50
C VAL A 93 8.76 21.53 -3.59
N THR A 94 8.16 21.02 -4.67
CA THR A 94 7.69 21.88 -5.77
C THR A 94 6.23 22.28 -5.62
N SER A 95 5.37 21.30 -5.26
CA SER A 95 3.93 21.56 -5.08
C SER A 95 3.25 20.35 -4.42
N PHE A 96 2.02 20.56 -3.98
CA PHE A 96 1.12 19.47 -3.66
C PHE A 96 0.50 18.92 -4.94
N VAL A 97 0.22 17.62 -4.97
CA VAL A 97 -0.57 17.02 -6.03
C VAL A 97 -2.04 17.27 -5.73
N GLY A 98 -2.74 17.86 -6.66
CA GLY A 98 -4.14 18.17 -6.48
C GLY A 98 -4.69 18.99 -7.64
N SER A 99 -5.86 19.57 -7.44
CA SER A 99 -6.52 20.41 -8.43
C SER A 99 -6.32 21.89 -8.09
N GLY A 100 -5.62 22.62 -8.96
CA GLY A 100 -5.34 24.04 -8.75
C GLY A 100 -4.49 24.27 -7.50
N THR A 101 -5.00 25.10 -6.58
CA THR A 101 -4.31 25.43 -5.34
C THR A 101 -4.68 24.52 -4.17
N LYS A 102 -5.63 23.60 -4.37
CA LYS A 102 -6.10 22.73 -3.30
C LYS A 102 -5.49 21.35 -3.42
N PRO A 103 -4.76 20.87 -2.38
CA PRO A 103 -4.31 19.49 -2.34
C PRO A 103 -5.49 18.52 -2.27
N ILE A 104 -5.38 17.41 -2.99
CA ILE A 104 -6.39 16.35 -2.95
C ILE A 104 -5.82 15.19 -2.15
N PRO A 105 -6.50 14.74 -1.07
CA PRO A 105 -6.04 13.61 -0.30
C PRO A 105 -6.16 12.30 -1.08
N LEU A 106 -5.28 11.37 -0.78
CA LEU A 106 -5.37 10.01 -1.31
C LEU A 106 -6.59 9.31 -0.72
N MET A 107 -7.22 8.48 -1.53
CA MET A 107 -8.29 7.61 -1.04
C MET A 107 -7.69 6.47 -0.23
N SER A 108 -8.49 5.89 0.69
CA SER A 108 -8.04 4.81 1.55
C SER A 108 -7.45 3.63 0.77
N ASP A 109 -8.07 3.27 -0.35
CA ASP A 109 -7.60 2.19 -1.21
C ASP A 109 -6.23 2.47 -1.81
N GLU A 110 -5.99 3.70 -2.24
CA GLU A 110 -4.71 4.13 -2.79
C GLU A 110 -3.61 4.07 -1.75
N VAL A 111 -3.89 4.51 -0.53
CA VAL A 111 -2.96 4.46 0.60
C VAL A 111 -2.61 3.02 0.92
N GLU A 112 -3.60 2.14 1.03
CA GLU A 112 -3.40 0.73 1.32
C GLU A 112 -2.52 0.06 0.27
N ASN A 113 -2.76 0.33 -1.01
CA ASN A 113 -1.97 -0.23 -2.10
C ASN A 113 -0.50 0.20 -2.02
N ILE A 114 -0.25 1.46 -1.71
CA ILE A 114 1.11 1.97 -1.56
C ILE A 114 1.81 1.36 -0.35
N MET A 115 1.10 1.30 0.78
CA MET A 115 1.64 0.69 2.01
C MET A 115 1.98 -0.78 1.80
N CYS A 116 1.17 -1.51 1.06
CA CYS A 116 1.43 -2.91 0.71
C CYS A 116 2.69 -3.06 -0.12
N LYS A 117 2.86 -2.22 -1.13
CA LYS A 117 4.06 -2.24 -1.97
C LYS A 117 5.32 -1.91 -1.19
N MET A 118 5.19 -1.09 -0.15
CA MET A 118 6.31 -0.76 0.74
C MET A 118 6.59 -1.85 1.79
N GLY A 119 5.75 -2.87 1.88
CA GLY A 119 5.87 -3.91 2.89
C GLY A 119 5.47 -3.49 4.29
N LEU A 120 4.80 -2.35 4.44
CA LEU A 120 4.36 -1.83 5.74
C LEU A 120 3.08 -2.45 6.24
N THR A 121 2.23 -2.91 5.33
CA THR A 121 1.01 -3.65 5.65
C THR A 121 0.92 -4.87 4.76
N GLU A 122 0.34 -5.94 5.28
CA GLU A 122 0.02 -7.08 4.44
C GLU A 122 -1.24 -6.76 3.64
N ALA A 123 -1.12 -6.86 2.31
CA ALA A 123 -2.31 -6.80 1.47
C ALA A 123 -3.18 -8.00 1.82
N PRO A 124 -4.47 -7.80 2.13
CA PRO A 124 -5.37 -8.93 2.06
C PRO A 124 -5.34 -9.40 0.61
N ILE A 125 -4.76 -10.58 0.38
CA ILE A 125 -4.79 -11.20 -0.92
C ILE A 125 -6.26 -11.54 -1.17
N LYS A 126 -6.90 -10.75 -2.03
CA LYS A 126 -8.28 -11.01 -2.43
C LYS A 126 -8.25 -12.09 -3.48
N ILE A 127 -8.91 -13.19 -3.17
CA ILE A 127 -9.19 -14.18 -4.19
C ILE A 127 -10.46 -13.76 -4.92
N ASP A 128 -10.43 -13.83 -6.25
CA ASP A 128 -11.58 -13.48 -7.09
C ASP A 128 -12.65 -14.58 -7.14
N ALA A 129 -12.48 -15.64 -6.39
CA ALA A 129 -13.40 -16.76 -6.35
C ALA A 129 -14.29 -16.72 -5.12
N ASP A 130 -15.57 -16.97 -5.29
CA ASP A 130 -16.55 -17.11 -4.21
C ASP A 130 -16.75 -18.57 -3.85
N ILE A 131 -17.34 -18.81 -2.69
CA ILE A 131 -17.69 -20.17 -2.25
C ILE A 131 -18.61 -20.82 -3.28
N GLY A 132 -18.27 -22.02 -3.71
CA GLY A 132 -19.01 -22.79 -4.73
C GLY A 132 -18.49 -22.58 -6.15
N GLU A 133 -17.58 -21.64 -6.39
CA GLU A 133 -16.98 -21.45 -7.71
C GLU A 133 -15.91 -22.51 -8.01
N SER A 134 -15.72 -22.80 -9.28
CA SER A 134 -14.68 -23.72 -9.72
C SER A 134 -13.36 -22.99 -9.87
N VAL A 135 -12.31 -23.60 -9.38
CA VAL A 135 -10.94 -23.09 -9.48
C VAL A 135 -10.00 -24.20 -9.93
N ARG A 136 -8.88 -23.82 -10.50
CA ARG A 136 -7.84 -24.76 -10.88
C ARG A 136 -6.62 -24.56 -9.99
N VAL A 137 -6.05 -25.65 -9.50
CA VAL A 137 -4.81 -25.61 -8.73
C VAL A 137 -3.64 -25.42 -9.69
N ILE A 138 -2.84 -24.38 -9.46
CA ILE A 138 -1.73 -24.01 -10.36
C ILE A 138 -0.35 -24.33 -9.80
N ALA A 139 -0.28 -24.73 -8.53
CA ALA A 139 1.00 -25.04 -7.88
C ALA A 139 0.80 -26.08 -6.77
N GLY A 140 1.86 -26.80 -6.46
CA GLY A 140 1.89 -27.81 -5.40
C GLY A 140 1.58 -29.23 -5.90
N PRO A 141 1.37 -30.18 -4.96
CA PRO A 141 1.14 -31.59 -5.33
C PRO A 141 -0.16 -31.82 -6.10
N PHE A 142 -1.08 -30.88 -6.08
CA PHE A 142 -2.37 -30.99 -6.76
C PHE A 142 -2.46 -30.11 -8.02
N GLU A 143 -1.34 -29.73 -8.57
CA GLU A 143 -1.28 -28.91 -9.78
C GLU A 143 -2.11 -29.51 -10.91
N ASN A 144 -2.88 -28.65 -11.60
CA ASN A 144 -3.80 -28.98 -12.69
C ASN A 144 -5.10 -29.69 -12.26
N PHE A 145 -5.32 -29.93 -10.99
CA PHE A 145 -6.62 -30.41 -10.53
C PHE A 145 -7.63 -29.28 -10.52
N ILE A 146 -8.86 -29.61 -10.84
CA ILE A 146 -9.99 -28.68 -10.78
C ILE A 146 -10.84 -29.05 -9.57
N GLY A 147 -11.19 -28.04 -8.79
CA GLY A 147 -12.04 -28.22 -7.62
C GLY A 147 -12.98 -27.06 -7.45
N SER A 148 -13.86 -27.18 -6.45
CA SER A 148 -14.77 -26.11 -6.07
C SER A 148 -14.37 -25.54 -4.72
N VAL A 149 -14.51 -24.23 -4.56
CA VAL A 149 -14.21 -23.56 -3.29
C VAL A 149 -15.27 -23.92 -2.25
N GLU A 150 -14.84 -24.51 -1.14
CA GLU A 150 -15.71 -24.89 -0.03
C GLU A 150 -15.74 -23.81 1.04
N GLU A 151 -14.57 -23.31 1.43
CA GLU A 151 -14.42 -22.25 2.42
C GLU A 151 -13.27 -21.33 2.04
N ILE A 152 -13.34 -20.09 2.47
CA ILE A 152 -12.30 -19.08 2.28
C ILE A 152 -11.88 -18.54 3.64
N TYR A 153 -10.57 -18.51 3.89
CA TYR A 153 -9.98 -17.96 5.11
C TYR A 153 -9.13 -16.73 4.78
N PRO A 154 -9.76 -15.54 4.65
CA PRO A 154 -9.04 -14.34 4.25
C PRO A 154 -7.91 -13.94 5.21
N GLU A 155 -8.09 -14.20 6.49
CA GLU A 155 -7.11 -13.87 7.53
C GLU A 155 -5.80 -14.63 7.36
N LYS A 156 -5.89 -15.85 6.86
CA LYS A 156 -4.73 -16.73 6.65
C LYS A 156 -4.24 -16.75 5.21
N SER A 157 -4.94 -16.04 4.30
CA SER A 157 -4.70 -16.07 2.86
C SER A 157 -4.77 -17.50 2.30
N LYS A 158 -5.69 -18.30 2.83
CA LYS A 158 -5.91 -19.70 2.45
C LYS A 158 -7.36 -19.95 2.13
N LEU A 159 -7.60 -21.01 1.38
CA LEU A 159 -8.94 -21.48 1.06
C LEU A 159 -8.96 -22.99 1.08
N LYS A 160 -10.17 -23.52 1.28
CA LYS A 160 -10.42 -24.97 1.24
C LYS A 160 -11.14 -25.27 -0.06
N VAL A 161 -10.56 -26.16 -0.85
CA VAL A 161 -11.07 -26.54 -2.16
C VAL A 161 -11.39 -28.01 -2.15
N LEU A 162 -12.58 -28.37 -2.64
CA LEU A 162 -12.97 -29.75 -2.85
C LEU A 162 -12.42 -30.18 -4.22
N VAL A 163 -11.42 -31.04 -4.19
CA VAL A 163 -10.79 -31.57 -5.39
C VAL A 163 -11.27 -33.00 -5.61
N SER A 164 -11.68 -33.30 -6.83
CA SER A 164 -12.08 -34.67 -7.19
C SER A 164 -10.86 -35.54 -7.44
N MET A 165 -10.61 -36.46 -6.53
CA MET A 165 -9.48 -37.41 -6.63
C MET A 165 -9.99 -38.84 -6.42
N PHE A 166 -9.59 -39.74 -7.30
CA PHE A 166 -9.94 -41.16 -7.20
C PHE A 166 -11.44 -41.43 -7.06
N GLY A 167 -12.27 -40.61 -7.74
CA GLY A 167 -13.73 -40.73 -7.66
C GLY A 167 -14.34 -40.17 -6.39
N ARG A 168 -13.57 -39.48 -5.55
CA ARG A 168 -14.04 -38.88 -4.31
C ARG A 168 -13.67 -37.40 -4.24
N GLU A 169 -14.55 -36.63 -3.69
CA GLU A 169 -14.25 -35.21 -3.37
C GLU A 169 -13.45 -35.16 -2.07
N THR A 170 -12.24 -34.60 -2.15
CA THR A 170 -11.35 -34.47 -1.00
C THR A 170 -11.10 -33.00 -0.72
N PRO A 171 -11.37 -32.53 0.52
CA PRO A 171 -11.05 -31.14 0.86
C PRO A 171 -9.55 -30.97 0.99
N VAL A 172 -9.02 -29.94 0.33
CA VAL A 172 -7.60 -29.59 0.34
C VAL A 172 -7.47 -28.13 0.72
N GLU A 173 -6.61 -27.85 1.69
CA GLU A 173 -6.29 -26.48 2.07
C GLU A 173 -5.16 -25.96 1.20
N LEU A 174 -5.39 -24.85 0.51
CA LEU A 174 -4.45 -24.25 -0.43
C LEU A 174 -4.30 -22.77 -0.14
N GLU A 175 -3.16 -22.20 -0.50
CA GLU A 175 -2.96 -20.77 -0.45
C GLU A 175 -3.63 -20.07 -1.64
N PHE A 176 -4.01 -18.82 -1.49
CA PHE A 176 -4.66 -18.06 -2.57
C PHE A 176 -3.81 -17.99 -3.83
N THR A 177 -2.49 -18.01 -3.69
CA THR A 177 -1.55 -18.00 -4.82
C THR A 177 -1.44 -19.32 -5.55
N GLN A 178 -1.97 -20.41 -4.99
CA GLN A 178 -1.88 -21.75 -5.56
C GLN A 178 -3.08 -22.12 -6.44
N VAL A 179 -4.07 -21.25 -6.53
CA VAL A 179 -5.28 -21.48 -7.33
C VAL A 179 -5.56 -20.31 -8.25
N GLU A 180 -6.24 -20.59 -9.35
CA GLU A 180 -6.73 -19.57 -10.26
C GLU A 180 -8.20 -19.82 -10.57
N LYS A 181 -8.95 -18.75 -10.82
CA LYS A 181 -10.36 -18.82 -11.21
C LYS A 181 -10.46 -19.35 -12.64
N LEU A 182 -11.39 -20.27 -12.85
CA LEU A 182 -11.70 -20.78 -14.18
C LEU A 182 -12.54 -19.80 -15.00
#